data_2811c10bb50b87cb5198b2fa728a8237
#
_entry.id   2811c10bb50b87cb5198b2fa728a8237
#
_cell.length_a   1.000
_cell.length_b   1.000
_cell.length_c   1.000
_cell.angle_alpha   90.00
_cell.angle_beta   90.00
_cell.angle_gamma   90.00
#
_symmetry.space_group_name_H-M   'P 1'
#
loop_
_entity.id
_entity.type
_entity.pdbx_description
1 polymer ?
#
loop_
_entity_poly.entity_id
_entity_poly.type
_entity_poly.pdbx_seq_one_letter_code
_entity_poly.pdbx_strand_id
1 'polypeptide(L)'
;ITAISGNTTEAGGTATFGISLDTAPLTTTTVAIDLSSSNELEGTINGSVANNLTLTFDEFNWSTTQIVTLTGVDDLLEDSDQPYTIITSVTTTADPDYIGLNPLNVSVTNLDDDSFGILVTAISGNTSEAGTTATFDVRLKSAPGINVTIDISSSTEAEGIISGSVAN
;
A
#
# COMPACT_ATOMS: atom_id res chain seq x y z
N ILE A 1 9.25 4.33 21.59
CA ILE A 1 9.11 4.10 20.14
C ILE A 1 10.13 4.95 19.42
N THR A 2 10.85 4.37 18.45
CA THR A 2 11.78 5.11 17.59
C THR A 2 11.03 5.86 16.50
N ALA A 3 11.68 6.86 15.87
CA ALA A 3 11.13 7.49 14.67
C ALA A 3 10.99 6.46 13.54
N ILE A 4 9.95 6.61 12.71
CA ILE A 4 9.76 5.78 11.52
C ILE A 4 10.84 6.10 10.48
N SER A 5 11.28 5.09 9.73
CA SER A 5 12.37 5.21 8.74
C SER A 5 12.00 6.00 7.48
N GLY A 6 10.72 6.15 7.20
CA GLY A 6 10.21 6.85 6.01
C GLY A 6 8.77 6.48 5.67
N ASN A 7 8.38 6.70 4.43
CA ASN A 7 7.07 6.35 3.90
C ASN A 7 7.07 4.91 3.32
N THR A 8 5.89 4.33 3.18
CA THR A 8 5.67 3.17 2.30
C THR A 8 5.36 3.66 0.88
N THR A 9 5.30 2.76 -0.07
CA THR A 9 4.91 3.07 -1.46
C THR A 9 4.01 1.96 -1.99
N GLU A 10 3.12 2.28 -2.92
CA GLU A 10 2.25 1.31 -3.59
C GLU A 10 3.04 0.24 -4.35
N ALA A 11 4.24 0.56 -4.84
CA ALA A 11 5.16 -0.43 -5.39
C ALA A 11 5.67 -1.47 -4.36
N GLY A 12 5.07 -1.56 -3.17
CA GLY A 12 5.45 -2.48 -2.10
C GLY A 12 6.64 -2.00 -1.27
N GLY A 13 6.93 -0.70 -1.27
CA GLY A 13 7.97 -0.10 -0.44
C GLY A 13 7.67 -0.27 1.04
N THR A 14 8.74 -0.42 1.84
CA THR A 14 8.61 -0.69 3.28
C THR A 14 9.14 0.44 4.14
N ALA A 15 8.54 0.60 5.33
CA ALA A 15 9.02 1.46 6.39
C ALA A 15 9.15 0.68 7.70
N THR A 16 10.02 1.12 8.59
CA THR A 16 10.25 0.44 9.87
C THR A 16 10.29 1.43 11.03
N PHE A 17 9.87 0.97 12.20
CA PHE A 17 10.10 1.61 13.49
C PHE A 17 10.35 0.55 14.55
N GLY A 18 10.80 0.96 15.72
CA GLY A 18 11.11 0.04 16.80
C GLY A 18 10.41 0.39 18.09
N ILE A 19 10.09 -0.63 18.88
CA ILE A 19 9.55 -0.48 20.24
C ILE A 19 10.45 -1.22 21.22
N SER A 20 10.76 -0.57 22.34
CA SER A 20 11.39 -1.17 23.52
C SER A 20 10.79 -0.53 24.78
N LEU A 21 10.95 -1.14 25.92
CA LEU A 21 10.59 -0.52 27.20
C LEU A 21 11.79 0.27 27.76
N ASP A 22 11.53 1.21 28.63
CA ASP A 22 12.56 2.03 29.30
C ASP A 22 13.12 1.35 30.55
N THR A 23 12.34 0.47 31.17
CA THR A 23 12.72 -0.30 32.38
C THR A 23 12.26 -1.73 32.27
N ALA A 24 12.88 -2.64 33.03
CA ALA A 24 12.43 -4.03 33.09
C ALA A 24 11.05 -4.15 33.77
N PRO A 25 10.13 -4.93 33.23
CA PRO A 25 8.92 -5.28 33.96
C PRO A 25 9.26 -6.18 35.16
N LEU A 26 8.31 -6.31 36.09
CA LEU A 26 8.47 -7.20 37.24
C LEU A 26 8.75 -8.64 36.77
N THR A 27 9.60 -9.32 37.55
CA THR A 27 9.94 -10.72 37.31
C THR A 27 8.67 -11.58 37.13
N THR A 28 8.67 -12.46 36.13
CA THR A 28 7.54 -13.34 35.76
C THR A 28 6.31 -12.62 35.19
N THR A 29 6.39 -11.31 34.91
CA THR A 29 5.33 -10.59 34.19
C THR A 29 5.72 -10.32 32.73
N THR A 30 4.73 -10.13 31.88
CA THR A 30 4.91 -9.70 30.50
C THR A 30 4.10 -8.43 30.24
N VAL A 31 4.62 -7.55 29.38
CA VAL A 31 3.93 -6.38 28.87
C VAL A 31 3.62 -6.65 27.41
N ALA A 32 2.35 -6.63 27.02
CA ALA A 32 1.91 -6.80 25.65
C ALA A 32 1.39 -5.47 25.08
N ILE A 33 1.74 -5.21 23.83
CA ILE A 33 1.30 -4.04 23.04
C ILE A 33 0.79 -4.58 21.72
N ASP A 34 -0.49 -4.33 21.42
CA ASP A 34 -1.06 -4.68 20.13
C ASP A 34 -0.94 -3.52 19.16
N LEU A 35 -0.64 -3.83 17.92
CA LEU A 35 -0.48 -2.89 16.82
C LEU A 35 -1.46 -3.24 15.70
N SER A 36 -2.11 -2.22 15.13
CA SER A 36 -2.97 -2.40 13.96
C SER A 36 -2.84 -1.24 12.98
N SER A 37 -3.07 -1.49 11.70
CA SER A 37 -3.18 -0.43 10.69
C SER A 37 -4.58 0.20 10.74
N SER A 38 -4.66 1.52 10.66
CA SER A 38 -5.93 2.24 10.54
C SER A 38 -6.57 2.05 9.16
N ASN A 39 -5.76 1.70 8.16
CA ASN A 39 -6.19 1.43 6.79
C ASN A 39 -5.29 0.36 6.15
N GLU A 40 -5.79 -0.88 6.09
CA GLU A 40 -5.05 -2.00 5.48
C GLU A 40 -5.04 -1.96 3.95
N LEU A 41 -5.85 -1.09 3.34
CA LEU A 41 -5.81 -0.86 1.90
C LEU A 41 -4.61 0.00 1.49
N GLU A 42 -4.03 0.75 2.44
CA GLU A 42 -2.85 1.58 2.22
C GLU A 42 -1.57 0.95 2.77
N GLY A 43 -1.68 0.27 3.89
CA GLY A 43 -0.48 -0.32 4.50
C GLY A 43 -0.76 -1.38 5.54
N THR A 44 0.03 -2.43 5.48
CA THR A 44 -0.05 -3.59 6.36
C THR A 44 1.17 -3.69 7.26
N ILE A 45 0.99 -4.36 8.40
CA ILE A 45 2.07 -4.70 9.34
C ILE A 45 2.54 -6.11 9.04
N ASN A 46 3.84 -6.29 8.75
CA ASN A 46 4.38 -7.61 8.47
C ASN A 46 4.28 -8.51 9.71
N GLY A 47 3.76 -9.73 9.51
CA GLY A 47 3.54 -10.69 10.58
C GLY A 47 2.24 -10.47 11.37
N SER A 48 1.41 -9.49 11.03
CA SER A 48 0.09 -9.33 11.63
C SER A 48 -0.87 -10.46 11.23
N VAL A 49 -1.81 -10.76 12.12
CA VAL A 49 -2.91 -11.69 11.87
C VAL A 49 -4.22 -10.93 12.09
N ALA A 50 -5.09 -10.90 11.08
CA ALA A 50 -6.33 -10.13 11.11
C ALA A 50 -6.12 -8.68 11.58
N ASN A 51 -5.15 -8.00 10.95
CA ASN A 51 -4.72 -6.64 11.29
C ASN A 51 -4.27 -6.45 12.75
N ASN A 52 -3.68 -7.46 13.36
CA ASN A 52 -3.13 -7.34 14.71
C ASN A 52 -1.74 -7.98 14.81
N LEU A 53 -0.76 -7.22 15.29
CA LEU A 53 0.57 -7.69 15.68
C LEU A 53 0.75 -7.41 17.18
N THR A 54 0.94 -8.45 17.97
CA THR A 54 1.24 -8.29 19.41
C THR A 54 2.74 -8.38 19.64
N LEU A 55 3.31 -7.34 20.23
CA LEU A 55 4.66 -7.34 20.77
C LEU A 55 4.62 -7.66 22.26
N THR A 56 5.52 -8.54 22.71
CA THR A 56 5.62 -8.93 24.13
C THR A 56 7.01 -8.65 24.67
N PHE A 57 7.07 -8.06 25.86
CA PHE A 57 8.28 -7.73 26.57
C PHE A 57 8.26 -8.37 27.96
N ASP A 58 9.40 -8.91 28.38
CA ASP A 58 9.61 -9.54 29.68
C ASP A 58 10.93 -9.06 30.31
N GLU A 59 11.32 -9.60 31.46
CA GLU A 59 12.53 -9.27 32.19
C GLU A 59 13.83 -9.53 31.38
N PHE A 60 13.78 -10.30 30.29
CA PHE A 60 14.96 -10.65 29.49
C PHE A 60 15.07 -9.89 28.19
N ASN A 61 13.96 -9.40 27.62
CA ASN A 61 13.94 -8.76 26.30
C ASN A 61 13.46 -7.29 26.30
N TRP A 62 13.09 -6.73 27.44
CA TRP A 62 12.48 -5.40 27.57
C TRP A 62 13.27 -4.26 26.89
N SER A 63 14.60 -4.31 26.95
CA SER A 63 15.50 -3.29 26.36
C SER A 63 15.88 -3.60 24.92
N THR A 64 15.54 -4.80 24.42
CA THR A 64 15.79 -5.17 23.04
C THR A 64 14.72 -4.55 22.16
N THR A 65 15.13 -3.67 21.25
CA THR A 65 14.19 -3.07 20.30
C THR A 65 13.60 -4.12 19.37
N GLN A 66 12.28 -4.29 19.42
CA GLN A 66 11.55 -5.10 18.46
C GLN A 66 11.18 -4.23 17.25
N ILE A 67 11.63 -4.64 16.07
CA ILE A 67 11.41 -3.90 14.83
C ILE A 67 10.08 -4.30 14.21
N VAL A 68 9.26 -3.29 13.94
CA VAL A 68 8.02 -3.41 13.19
C VAL A 68 8.27 -2.97 11.77
N THR A 69 7.92 -3.80 10.81
CA THR A 69 8.02 -3.51 9.37
C THR A 69 6.63 -3.31 8.80
N LEU A 70 6.46 -2.23 8.07
CA LEU A 70 5.25 -1.89 7.34
C LEU A 70 5.51 -2.09 5.86
N THR A 71 4.49 -2.52 5.12
CA THR A 71 4.54 -2.64 3.67
C THR A 71 3.38 -1.87 3.07
N GLY A 72 3.66 -1.02 2.09
CA GLY A 72 2.65 -0.33 1.30
C GLY A 72 1.82 -1.31 0.47
N VAL A 73 0.58 -0.99 0.27
CA VAL A 73 -0.37 -1.77 -0.53
C VAL A 73 -0.59 -1.04 -1.85
N ASP A 74 -0.50 -1.79 -2.94
CA ASP A 74 -0.71 -1.34 -4.30
C ASP A 74 -2.19 -1.39 -4.66
N ASP A 75 -2.69 -0.35 -5.30
CA ASP A 75 -3.96 -0.43 -5.99
C ASP A 75 -3.80 0.06 -7.44
N LEU A 76 -4.79 0.53 -8.11
CA LEU A 76 -4.71 1.01 -9.50
C LEU A 76 -5.37 2.39 -9.65
N LEU A 77 -5.64 3.06 -8.54
CA LEU A 77 -6.27 4.36 -8.53
C LEU A 77 -5.16 5.43 -8.43
N GLU A 78 -5.24 6.45 -9.22
CA GLU A 78 -4.48 7.66 -8.94
C GLU A 78 -5.31 8.46 -7.93
N ASP A 79 -5.00 8.33 -6.65
CA ASP A 79 -5.72 8.98 -5.54
C ASP A 79 -4.80 9.83 -4.65
N SER A 80 -3.55 10.04 -5.11
CA SER A 80 -2.47 10.76 -4.41
C SER A 80 -1.97 10.02 -3.17
N ASP A 81 -0.86 10.49 -2.63
CA ASP A 81 -0.25 9.94 -1.42
C ASP A 81 -1.26 9.82 -0.25
N GLN A 82 -1.50 8.60 0.24
CA GLN A 82 -2.51 8.30 1.24
C GLN A 82 -1.92 8.15 2.65
N PRO A 83 -2.37 8.98 3.63
CA PRO A 83 -1.92 8.84 5.01
C PRO A 83 -2.68 7.74 5.74
N TYR A 84 -1.94 6.95 6.54
CA TYR A 84 -2.50 6.00 7.48
C TYR A 84 -1.73 6.03 8.80
N THR A 85 -2.24 5.32 9.82
CA THR A 85 -1.66 5.35 11.17
C THR A 85 -1.55 3.93 11.70
N ILE A 86 -0.41 3.59 12.27
CA ILE A 86 -0.30 2.40 13.10
C ILE A 86 -0.77 2.76 14.50
N ILE A 87 -1.89 2.17 14.87
CA ILE A 87 -2.54 2.34 16.16
C ILE A 87 -1.87 1.39 17.14
N THR A 88 -1.41 1.92 18.26
CA THR A 88 -0.86 1.16 19.38
C THR A 88 -1.92 1.04 20.47
N SER A 89 -2.05 -0.15 21.06
CA SER A 89 -2.98 -0.36 22.17
C SER A 89 -2.40 0.12 23.49
N VAL A 90 -3.29 0.32 24.45
CA VAL A 90 -2.92 0.38 25.86
C VAL A 90 -2.29 -0.95 26.28
N THR A 91 -1.20 -0.87 27.05
CA THR A 91 -0.48 -2.06 27.47
C THR A 91 -1.35 -3.02 28.30
N THR A 92 -1.26 -4.29 27.99
CA THR A 92 -1.89 -5.38 28.76
C THR A 92 -0.81 -6.11 29.57
N THR A 93 -0.94 -6.09 30.90
CA THR A 93 0.05 -6.67 31.79
C THR A 93 -0.50 -6.83 33.22
N ALA A 94 0.14 -7.69 34.00
CA ALA A 94 -0.06 -7.75 35.45
C ALA A 94 0.91 -6.83 36.23
N ASP A 95 1.85 -6.19 35.55
CA ASP A 95 2.79 -5.24 36.13
C ASP A 95 2.10 -3.88 36.40
N PRO A 96 2.00 -3.43 37.64
CA PRO A 96 1.30 -2.18 37.99
C PRO A 96 1.97 -0.93 37.43
N ASP A 97 3.28 -0.97 37.10
CA ASP A 97 4.02 0.17 36.56
C ASP A 97 3.79 0.35 35.06
N TYR A 98 3.34 -0.70 34.39
CA TYR A 98 3.06 -0.73 32.93
C TYR A 98 1.57 -0.77 32.60
N ILE A 99 0.70 -1.15 33.53
CA ILE A 99 -0.73 -1.27 33.25
C ILE A 99 -1.32 0.07 32.82
N GLY A 100 -1.98 0.09 31.67
CA GLY A 100 -2.67 1.28 31.17
C GLY A 100 -1.77 2.31 30.50
N LEU A 101 -0.46 2.09 30.36
CA LEU A 101 0.38 2.93 29.53
C LEU A 101 -0.04 2.82 28.07
N ASN A 102 -0.14 3.96 27.39
CA ASN A 102 -0.54 4.00 25.98
C ASN A 102 0.59 4.62 25.15
N PRO A 103 1.31 3.81 24.37
CA PRO A 103 2.33 4.33 23.47
C PRO A 103 1.73 5.30 22.42
N LEU A 104 2.57 6.14 21.82
CA LEU A 104 2.11 7.02 20.75
C LEU A 104 1.92 6.24 19.45
N ASN A 105 0.84 6.53 18.74
CA ASN A 105 0.60 6.01 17.39
C ASN A 105 1.69 6.48 16.41
N VAL A 106 1.92 5.71 15.35
CA VAL A 106 2.92 6.03 14.33
C VAL A 106 2.20 6.41 13.02
N SER A 107 2.38 7.66 12.58
CA SER A 107 1.85 8.14 11.30
C SER A 107 2.76 7.74 10.15
N VAL A 108 2.17 7.31 9.06
CA VAL A 108 2.83 6.85 7.84
C VAL A 108 2.07 7.41 6.64
N THR A 109 2.74 7.53 5.50
CA THR A 109 2.10 7.83 4.21
C THR A 109 2.44 6.71 3.24
N ASN A 110 1.48 6.21 2.50
CA ASN A 110 1.69 5.38 1.32
C ASN A 110 1.84 6.31 0.11
N LEU A 111 2.93 6.19 -0.62
CA LEU A 111 3.17 7.02 -1.79
C LEU A 111 2.55 6.35 -3.02
N ASP A 112 1.66 7.09 -3.67
CA ASP A 112 0.99 6.71 -4.92
C ASP A 112 2.02 6.66 -6.07
N ASP A 113 1.96 5.63 -6.92
CA ASP A 113 2.78 5.50 -8.12
C ASP A 113 1.94 5.43 -9.42
N ASP A 114 0.63 5.57 -9.32
CA ASP A 114 -0.28 5.65 -10.44
C ASP A 114 -0.31 7.05 -11.09
N SER A 115 -0.84 7.14 -12.26
CA SER A 115 -1.01 8.42 -12.97
C SER A 115 -2.14 8.36 -13.99
N PHE A 116 -2.91 9.42 -14.06
CA PHE A 116 -3.90 9.56 -15.12
C PHE A 116 -3.24 9.53 -16.51
N GLY A 117 -3.89 8.89 -17.46
CA GLY A 117 -3.46 8.93 -18.84
C GLY A 117 -4.05 7.82 -19.69
N ILE A 118 -3.82 7.97 -20.99
CA ILE A 118 -4.20 7.00 -22.01
C ILE A 118 -2.91 6.51 -22.66
N LEU A 119 -2.74 5.20 -22.69
CA LEU A 119 -1.66 4.56 -23.41
C LEU A 119 -2.20 4.06 -24.76
N VAL A 120 -1.52 4.46 -25.81
CA VAL A 120 -1.74 3.93 -27.18
C VAL A 120 -0.46 3.24 -27.60
N THR A 121 -0.54 1.96 -27.95
CA THR A 121 0.64 1.22 -28.42
C THR A 121 1.00 1.58 -29.85
N ALA A 122 2.24 1.30 -30.25
CA ALA A 122 2.62 1.42 -31.65
C ALA A 122 1.79 0.47 -32.53
N ILE A 123 1.46 0.90 -33.74
CA ILE A 123 0.75 0.04 -34.70
C ILE A 123 1.62 -1.14 -35.11
N SER A 124 1.02 -2.32 -35.28
CA SER A 124 1.72 -3.57 -35.57
C SER A 124 2.34 -3.65 -36.98
N GLY A 125 1.92 -2.78 -37.89
CA GLY A 125 2.43 -2.75 -39.26
C GLY A 125 1.58 -1.91 -40.19
N ASN A 126 1.70 -2.13 -41.49
CA ASN A 126 0.93 -1.44 -42.49
C ASN A 126 -0.31 -2.25 -42.89
N THR A 127 -1.37 -1.57 -43.28
CA THR A 127 -2.49 -2.15 -44.00
C THR A 127 -2.19 -2.21 -45.52
N SER A 128 -2.97 -2.96 -46.26
CA SER A 128 -2.86 -3.02 -47.74
C SER A 128 -4.22 -3.18 -48.40
N GLU A 129 -4.32 -2.79 -49.68
CA GLU A 129 -5.52 -3.04 -50.51
C GLU A 129 -5.87 -4.52 -50.65
N ALA A 130 -4.90 -5.41 -50.43
CA ALA A 130 -5.11 -6.85 -50.40
C ALA A 130 -5.79 -7.35 -49.09
N GLY A 131 -6.15 -6.45 -48.19
CA GLY A 131 -6.87 -6.74 -46.95
C GLY A 131 -5.97 -7.10 -45.76
N THR A 132 -4.67 -6.76 -45.78
CA THR A 132 -3.81 -6.89 -44.61
C THR A 132 -4.28 -5.97 -43.52
N THR A 133 -4.38 -6.48 -42.28
CA THR A 133 -4.78 -5.70 -41.11
C THR A 133 -3.59 -5.32 -40.25
N ALA A 134 -3.71 -4.21 -39.51
CA ALA A 134 -2.78 -3.81 -38.50
C ALA A 134 -3.55 -3.49 -37.21
N THR A 135 -2.92 -3.65 -36.09
CA THR A 135 -3.54 -3.47 -34.76
C THR A 135 -2.74 -2.52 -33.89
N PHE A 136 -3.41 -1.85 -33.00
CA PHE A 136 -2.86 -1.14 -31.87
C PHE A 136 -3.81 -1.28 -30.68
N ASP A 137 -3.29 -1.12 -29.45
CA ASP A 137 -4.08 -1.19 -28.24
C ASP A 137 -4.24 0.20 -27.65
N VAL A 138 -5.38 0.44 -27.02
CA VAL A 138 -5.67 1.64 -26.24
C VAL A 138 -6.12 1.21 -24.86
N ARG A 139 -5.46 1.75 -23.81
CA ARG A 139 -5.84 1.50 -22.42
C ARG A 139 -5.62 2.72 -21.55
N LEU A 140 -6.30 2.80 -20.43
CA LEU A 140 -6.00 3.77 -19.39
C LEU A 140 -4.73 3.35 -18.64
N LYS A 141 -4.05 4.29 -18.02
CA LYS A 141 -2.88 4.03 -17.17
C LYS A 141 -3.29 3.64 -15.76
N SER A 142 -4.34 4.29 -15.21
CA SER A 142 -4.91 3.99 -13.90
C SER A 142 -6.39 3.64 -14.01
N ALA A 143 -6.95 3.04 -12.98
CA ALA A 143 -8.37 2.70 -12.93
C ALA A 143 -9.21 3.99 -12.86
N PRO A 144 -10.25 4.14 -13.70
CA PRO A 144 -11.09 5.32 -13.67
C PRO A 144 -12.18 5.19 -12.61
N GLY A 145 -12.44 6.24 -11.83
CA GLY A 145 -13.55 6.31 -10.88
C GLY A 145 -14.93 6.34 -11.53
N ILE A 146 -15.01 6.68 -12.81
CA ILE A 146 -16.21 6.69 -13.66
C ILE A 146 -15.87 6.18 -15.06
N ASN A 147 -16.89 5.80 -15.83
CA ASN A 147 -16.66 5.34 -17.21
C ASN A 147 -15.97 6.41 -18.07
N VAL A 148 -14.92 6.01 -18.78
CA VAL A 148 -14.21 6.82 -19.78
C VAL A 148 -14.54 6.30 -21.16
N THR A 149 -14.93 7.17 -22.06
CA THR A 149 -15.21 6.85 -23.47
C THR A 149 -14.14 7.49 -24.34
N ILE A 150 -13.56 6.72 -25.25
CA ILE A 150 -12.56 7.19 -26.20
C ILE A 150 -13.06 6.90 -27.62
N ASP A 151 -13.31 7.97 -28.38
CA ASP A 151 -13.70 7.84 -29.78
C ASP A 151 -12.47 7.76 -30.66
N ILE A 152 -12.44 6.78 -31.55
CA ILE A 152 -11.36 6.54 -32.49
C ILE A 152 -11.94 6.52 -33.89
N SER A 153 -11.35 7.30 -34.80
CA SER A 153 -11.77 7.41 -36.19
C SER A 153 -10.60 7.37 -37.16
N SER A 154 -10.83 6.89 -38.37
CA SER A 154 -9.91 7.05 -39.49
C SER A 154 -10.07 8.42 -40.12
N SER A 155 -8.96 9.10 -40.41
CA SER A 155 -8.99 10.37 -41.14
C SER A 155 -9.34 10.18 -42.63
N THR A 156 -9.19 8.95 -43.16
CA THR A 156 -9.45 8.64 -44.58
C THR A 156 -10.03 7.20 -44.68
N GLU A 157 -11.33 7.06 -44.48
CA GLU A 157 -12.01 5.79 -44.46
C GLU A 157 -11.89 5.01 -45.78
N ALA A 158 -11.63 5.70 -46.90
CA ALA A 158 -11.38 5.06 -48.18
C ALA A 158 -10.06 4.27 -48.20
N GLU A 159 -9.10 4.61 -47.36
CA GLU A 159 -7.80 3.93 -47.27
C GLU A 159 -7.74 2.92 -46.10
N GLY A 160 -8.54 3.13 -45.07
CA GLY A 160 -8.58 2.23 -43.94
C GLY A 160 -9.71 2.50 -42.98
N ILE A 161 -10.41 1.46 -42.59
CA ILE A 161 -11.50 1.50 -41.62
C ILE A 161 -11.04 0.89 -40.29
N ILE A 162 -11.55 1.43 -39.20
CA ILE A 162 -11.34 0.85 -37.88
C ILE A 162 -12.45 -0.14 -37.59
N SER A 163 -12.05 -1.37 -37.27
CA SER A 163 -12.93 -2.35 -36.69
C SER A 163 -12.43 -2.72 -35.30
N GLY A 164 -13.18 -2.36 -34.26
CA GLY A 164 -12.75 -2.59 -32.88
C GLY A 164 -13.45 -3.75 -32.21
N SER A 165 -12.72 -4.49 -31.39
CA SER A 165 -13.30 -5.22 -30.27
C SER A 165 -13.23 -4.32 -29.06
N VAL A 166 -14.37 -3.98 -28.45
CA VAL A 166 -14.41 -3.36 -27.14
C VAL A 166 -14.20 -4.47 -26.12
N ALA A 167 -13.07 -4.47 -25.42
CA ALA A 167 -12.96 -5.26 -24.21
C ALA A 167 -13.79 -4.57 -23.12
N ASN A 168 -14.76 -5.27 -22.56
CA ASN A 168 -15.48 -4.87 -21.37
C ASN A 168 -14.61 -5.12 -20.14
#